data_2a92f310bc9270864f3dc6b2c559911b
#
_entry.id   2a92f310bc9270864f3dc6b2c559911b
#
_cell.length_a   1.000
_cell.length_b   1.000
_cell.length_c   1.000
_cell.angle_alpha   90.00
_cell.angle_beta   90.00
_cell.angle_gamma   90.00
#
_symmetry.space_group_name_H-M   'P 1'
#
loop_
_entity.id
_entity.type
_entity.pdbx_description
1 polymer ?
#
loop_
_entity_poly.entity_id
_entity_poly.type
_entity_poly.pdbx_seq_one_letter_code
_entity_poly.pdbx_strand_id
1 'polypeptide(L)'
;MPLLKRSKRRGTRLYVVSDFHASDPAWRKLLNAIRLNVYKADAVLYAGDLTGKAMVPIVATGDRYEATLLGQRRVARNEDELAALERDVASLGYYAFRTTKEEVDALGGDQAKLDALFSREIRARVRQWLDLAAERLDGTGVPLVVIPGNDDPYDIDEPLAASQYCTNDDGAIVDIPGDLQVIGLGKSSPTPWRTPREVSEDAFREEIYSLADQANDPKRTIFLIHCPPFGSGLDTAPVLDQNLRLQASAGDLMRGPVGSTGVLEAVQQVRPLLSLHGHIHESAGEKKIGPTLCVNPGSEAGSGVVRGYLIDVGSDGVERSFRVEG
;
A
#
# COMPACT_ATOMS: atom_id res chain seq x y z
N MET A 1 -34.92 14.11 27.75
CA MET A 1 -33.48 13.81 27.55
C MET A 1 -32.90 14.88 26.66
N PRO A 2 -31.90 15.66 27.07
CA PRO A 2 -31.30 16.66 26.23
C PRO A 2 -30.48 15.93 25.12
N LEU A 3 -30.78 16.26 23.87
CA LEU A 3 -29.98 15.87 22.70
C LEU A 3 -28.56 16.38 22.91
N LEU A 4 -27.61 15.47 23.10
CA LEU A 4 -26.18 15.78 23.07
C LEU A 4 -25.89 16.51 21.75
N LYS A 5 -25.64 17.80 21.81
CA LYS A 5 -25.14 18.59 20.69
C LYS A 5 -23.86 17.92 20.22
N ARG A 6 -23.88 17.30 19.03
CA ARG A 6 -22.68 16.82 18.36
C ARG A 6 -21.70 17.98 18.29
N SER A 7 -20.62 17.90 19.08
CA SER A 7 -19.49 18.83 18.95
C SER A 7 -18.99 18.70 17.49
N LYS A 8 -18.98 19.82 16.78
CA LYS A 8 -18.30 19.85 15.46
C LYS A 8 -16.84 19.53 15.76
N ARG A 9 -16.32 18.46 15.13
CA ARG A 9 -14.88 18.15 15.14
C ARG A 9 -14.13 19.40 14.63
N ARG A 10 -13.16 19.86 15.39
CA ARG A 10 -12.39 21.08 15.08
C ARG A 10 -11.13 20.81 14.26
N GLY A 11 -10.88 19.58 13.80
CA GLY A 11 -9.64 19.20 13.11
C GLY A 11 -9.90 18.37 11.87
N THR A 12 -8.82 18.07 11.16
CA THR A 12 -8.76 17.22 9.96
C THR A 12 -8.60 15.77 10.35
N ARG A 13 -9.42 14.88 9.80
CA ARG A 13 -9.30 13.44 9.99
C ARG A 13 -8.66 12.80 8.78
N LEU A 14 -7.56 12.13 9.01
CA LEU A 14 -6.83 11.32 8.03
C LEU A 14 -7.23 9.85 8.20
N TYR A 15 -7.42 9.15 7.08
CA TYR A 15 -7.52 7.69 7.05
C TYR A 15 -6.31 7.14 6.31
N VAL A 16 -5.52 6.32 7.01
CA VAL A 16 -4.24 5.79 6.51
C VAL A 16 -4.37 4.30 6.30
N VAL A 17 -4.00 3.81 5.12
CA VAL A 17 -3.98 2.39 4.75
C VAL A 17 -2.71 2.09 3.94
N SER A 18 -2.34 0.81 3.80
CA SER A 18 -1.14 0.37 3.07
C SER A 18 -1.23 -1.08 2.62
N ASP A 19 -0.37 -1.48 1.68
CA ASP A 19 -0.02 -2.87 1.36
C ASP A 19 -1.21 -3.75 0.95
N PHE A 20 -1.96 -3.32 -0.07
CA PHE A 20 -3.10 -4.12 -0.57
C PHE A 20 -2.68 -5.25 -1.52
N HIS A 21 -1.50 -5.14 -2.14
CA HIS A 21 -0.93 -6.18 -3.00
C HIS A 21 -1.95 -6.78 -3.99
N ALA A 22 -2.58 -5.91 -4.78
CA ALA A 22 -3.61 -6.23 -5.77
C ALA A 22 -4.88 -6.94 -5.22
N SER A 23 -5.14 -6.90 -3.91
CA SER A 23 -6.37 -7.43 -3.31
C SER A 23 -7.59 -6.59 -3.74
N ASP A 24 -8.34 -7.08 -4.72
CA ASP A 24 -9.55 -6.40 -5.22
C ASP A 24 -10.61 -6.18 -4.12
N PRO A 25 -10.88 -7.13 -3.21
CA PRO A 25 -11.77 -6.89 -2.08
C PRO A 25 -11.32 -5.75 -1.17
N ALA A 26 -10.02 -5.65 -0.86
CA ALA A 26 -9.49 -4.59 -0.01
C ALA A 26 -9.67 -3.21 -0.67
N TRP A 27 -9.34 -3.09 -1.96
CA TRP A 27 -9.55 -1.86 -2.72
C TRP A 27 -11.03 -1.43 -2.73
N ARG A 28 -11.94 -2.35 -3.06
CA ARG A 28 -13.39 -2.07 -3.07
C ARG A 28 -13.92 -1.68 -1.70
N LYS A 29 -13.45 -2.29 -0.62
CA LYS A 29 -13.81 -1.95 0.76
C LYS A 29 -13.33 -0.54 1.12
N LEU A 30 -12.08 -0.18 0.76
CA LEU A 30 -11.56 1.17 0.93
C LEU A 30 -12.47 2.20 0.24
N LEU A 31 -12.74 2.01 -1.06
CA LEU A 31 -13.60 2.93 -1.82
C LEU A 31 -15.01 3.04 -1.23
N ASN A 32 -15.59 1.92 -0.78
CA ASN A 32 -16.90 1.93 -0.12
C ASN A 32 -16.86 2.69 1.22
N ALA A 33 -15.80 2.50 2.02
CA ALA A 33 -15.64 3.22 3.28
C ALA A 33 -15.58 4.74 3.08
N ILE A 34 -14.89 5.20 2.02
CA ILE A 34 -14.81 6.62 1.64
C ILE A 34 -16.19 7.10 1.15
N ARG A 35 -16.77 6.43 0.14
CA ARG A 35 -18.04 6.80 -0.47
C ARG A 35 -19.19 6.90 0.54
N LEU A 36 -19.29 5.93 1.44
CA LEU A 36 -20.32 5.87 2.47
C LEU A 36 -19.98 6.72 3.69
N ASN A 37 -18.85 7.43 3.66
CA ASN A 37 -18.36 8.28 4.74
C ASN A 37 -18.33 7.57 6.11
N VAL A 38 -17.93 6.29 6.11
CA VAL A 38 -17.93 5.42 7.31
C VAL A 38 -17.07 6.03 8.41
N TYR A 39 -15.88 6.47 8.06
CA TYR A 39 -14.90 7.01 9.00
C TYR A 39 -14.90 8.53 9.09
N LYS A 40 -15.66 9.23 8.24
CA LYS A 40 -15.69 10.70 8.15
C LYS A 40 -14.28 11.27 7.97
N ALA A 41 -13.50 10.64 7.11
CA ALA A 41 -12.18 11.10 6.73
C ALA A 41 -12.29 12.37 5.87
N ASP A 42 -11.38 13.30 6.08
CA ASP A 42 -11.22 14.49 5.25
C ASP A 42 -10.16 14.29 4.17
N ALA A 43 -9.26 13.33 4.35
CA ALA A 43 -8.31 12.84 3.36
C ALA A 43 -7.96 11.36 3.62
N VAL A 44 -7.59 10.64 2.57
CA VAL A 44 -7.11 9.25 2.65
C VAL A 44 -5.69 9.19 2.09
N LEU A 45 -4.79 8.55 2.85
CA LEU A 45 -3.39 8.40 2.51
C LEU A 45 -3.06 6.91 2.36
N TYR A 46 -2.62 6.52 1.18
CA TYR A 46 -2.25 5.15 0.86
C TYR A 46 -0.72 5.00 0.80
N ALA A 47 -0.16 4.25 1.72
CA ALA A 47 1.28 4.22 2.00
C ALA A 47 2.05 3.10 1.27
N GLY A 48 1.67 2.77 0.04
CA GLY A 48 2.47 1.94 -0.86
C GLY A 48 2.05 0.48 -0.98
N ASP A 49 2.71 -0.24 -1.89
CA ASP A 49 2.49 -1.64 -2.26
C ASP A 49 1.05 -1.92 -2.74
N LEU A 50 0.74 -1.32 -3.91
CA LEU A 50 -0.53 -1.53 -4.58
C LEU A 50 -0.58 -2.89 -5.29
N THR A 51 0.54 -3.34 -5.87
CA THR A 51 0.57 -4.43 -6.85
C THR A 51 0.82 -5.79 -6.22
N GLY A 52 0.31 -6.84 -6.88
CA GLY A 52 0.50 -8.23 -6.49
C GLY A 52 1.75 -8.85 -7.14
N LYS A 53 2.12 -10.03 -6.64
CA LYS A 53 3.39 -10.68 -6.96
C LYS A 53 3.26 -11.94 -7.84
N ALA A 54 2.05 -12.35 -8.20
CA ALA A 54 1.84 -13.63 -8.89
C ALA A 54 0.79 -13.55 -9.99
N MET A 55 1.02 -14.30 -11.05
CA MET A 55 0.07 -14.56 -12.12
C MET A 55 -0.47 -15.97 -12.04
N VAL A 56 -1.74 -16.16 -12.39
CA VAL A 56 -2.41 -17.45 -12.46
C VAL A 56 -2.92 -17.67 -13.86
N PRO A 57 -2.33 -18.60 -14.64
CA PRO A 57 -2.86 -18.97 -15.95
C PRO A 57 -4.19 -19.71 -15.80
N ILE A 58 -5.19 -19.27 -16.55
CA ILE A 58 -6.47 -19.97 -16.73
C ILE A 58 -6.47 -20.57 -18.13
N VAL A 59 -6.17 -21.85 -18.19
CA VAL A 59 -5.89 -22.56 -19.45
C VAL A 59 -7.18 -23.09 -20.05
N ALA A 60 -7.47 -22.72 -21.30
CA ALA A 60 -8.56 -23.28 -22.07
C ALA A 60 -8.23 -24.75 -22.43
N THR A 61 -9.15 -25.68 -22.09
CA THR A 61 -9.01 -27.12 -22.34
C THR A 61 -10.33 -27.67 -22.87
N GLY A 62 -10.46 -27.72 -24.20
CA GLY A 62 -11.70 -28.11 -24.88
C GLY A 62 -12.82 -27.10 -24.59
N ASP A 63 -13.87 -27.55 -23.93
CA ASP A 63 -15.08 -26.78 -23.59
C ASP A 63 -15.01 -26.17 -22.15
N ARG A 64 -13.88 -26.21 -21.51
CA ARG A 64 -13.70 -25.73 -20.12
C ARG A 64 -12.39 -24.99 -19.93
N TYR A 65 -12.28 -24.34 -18.79
CA TYR A 65 -11.07 -23.63 -18.33
C TYR A 65 -10.53 -24.26 -17.06
N GLU A 66 -9.23 -24.34 -16.94
CA GLU A 66 -8.55 -24.93 -15.78
C GLU A 66 -7.46 -24.00 -15.26
N ALA A 67 -7.34 -23.92 -13.92
CA ALA A 67 -6.27 -23.21 -13.23
C ALA A 67 -5.83 -23.97 -11.99
N THR A 68 -4.61 -23.72 -11.54
CA THR A 68 -4.14 -24.16 -10.22
C THR A 68 -4.06 -22.95 -9.30
N LEU A 69 -4.86 -22.93 -8.24
CA LEU A 69 -4.91 -21.86 -7.27
C LEU A 69 -4.60 -22.41 -5.88
N LEU A 70 -3.58 -21.90 -5.21
CA LEU A 70 -3.10 -22.39 -3.91
C LEU A 70 -2.89 -23.92 -3.87
N GLY A 71 -2.32 -24.48 -4.94
CA GLY A 71 -2.08 -25.92 -5.07
C GLY A 71 -3.33 -26.77 -5.40
N GLN A 72 -4.49 -26.14 -5.53
CA GLN A 72 -5.75 -26.83 -5.88
C GLN A 72 -6.12 -26.60 -7.34
N ARG A 73 -6.45 -27.67 -8.05
CA ARG A 73 -7.01 -27.54 -9.40
C ARG A 73 -8.43 -27.00 -9.33
N ARG A 74 -8.71 -25.96 -10.09
CA ARG A 74 -10.02 -25.33 -10.29
C ARG A 74 -10.44 -25.50 -11.74
N VAL A 75 -11.72 -25.75 -11.95
CA VAL A 75 -12.31 -25.97 -13.29
C VAL A 75 -13.52 -25.06 -13.42
N ALA A 76 -13.60 -24.31 -14.51
CA ALA A 76 -14.76 -23.53 -14.92
C ALA A 76 -15.30 -24.08 -16.24
N ARG A 77 -16.62 -24.33 -16.33
CA ARG A 77 -17.29 -24.99 -17.46
C ARG A 77 -18.13 -24.03 -18.31
N ASN A 78 -18.24 -22.80 -17.87
CA ASN A 78 -18.97 -21.72 -18.54
C ASN A 78 -18.40 -20.37 -18.14
N GLU A 79 -18.86 -19.29 -18.78
CA GLU A 79 -18.37 -17.94 -18.53
C GLU A 79 -18.67 -17.44 -17.11
N ASP A 80 -19.77 -17.85 -16.47
CA ASP A 80 -20.10 -17.46 -15.09
C ASP A 80 -19.12 -18.09 -14.09
N GLU A 81 -18.82 -19.40 -14.26
CA GLU A 81 -17.82 -20.09 -13.46
C GLU A 81 -16.40 -19.52 -13.70
N LEU A 82 -16.09 -19.16 -14.95
CA LEU A 82 -14.83 -18.52 -15.31
C LEU A 82 -14.69 -17.15 -14.65
N ALA A 83 -15.71 -16.32 -14.72
CA ALA A 83 -15.72 -15.03 -14.05
C ALA A 83 -15.62 -15.16 -12.51
N ALA A 84 -16.19 -16.21 -11.93
CA ALA A 84 -16.03 -16.52 -10.51
C ALA A 84 -14.58 -16.91 -10.19
N LEU A 85 -13.95 -17.77 -11.01
CA LEU A 85 -12.55 -18.16 -10.85
C LEU A 85 -11.59 -16.94 -10.95
N GLU A 86 -11.83 -16.04 -11.91
CA GLU A 86 -11.06 -14.80 -12.04
C GLU A 86 -11.20 -13.91 -10.80
N ARG A 87 -12.42 -13.82 -10.23
CA ARG A 87 -12.64 -13.10 -8.97
C ARG A 87 -11.92 -13.75 -7.78
N ASP A 88 -11.93 -15.08 -7.70
CA ASP A 88 -11.20 -15.82 -6.66
C ASP A 88 -9.69 -15.52 -6.74
N VAL A 89 -9.11 -15.54 -7.94
CA VAL A 89 -7.71 -15.17 -8.18
C VAL A 89 -7.44 -13.73 -7.73
N ALA A 90 -8.29 -12.79 -8.17
CA ALA A 90 -8.14 -11.37 -7.83
C ALA A 90 -8.33 -11.10 -6.33
N SER A 91 -9.11 -11.92 -5.62
CA SER A 91 -9.31 -11.78 -4.18
C SER A 91 -8.05 -12.08 -3.37
N LEU A 92 -7.15 -12.88 -3.91
CA LEU A 92 -5.86 -13.22 -3.33
C LEU A 92 -4.73 -12.24 -3.71
N GLY A 93 -5.05 -11.19 -4.49
CA GLY A 93 -4.04 -10.27 -4.99
C GLY A 93 -3.22 -10.82 -6.16
N TYR A 94 -3.72 -11.83 -6.86
CA TYR A 94 -3.06 -12.40 -8.04
C TYR A 94 -3.70 -11.90 -9.33
N TYR A 95 -2.98 -12.05 -10.44
CA TYR A 95 -3.42 -11.67 -11.78
C TYR A 95 -3.83 -12.90 -12.56
N ALA A 96 -5.13 -13.02 -12.85
CA ALA A 96 -5.65 -14.05 -13.74
C ALA A 96 -5.42 -13.66 -15.19
N PHE A 97 -4.94 -14.57 -16.02
CA PHE A 97 -4.88 -14.38 -17.46
C PHE A 97 -5.37 -15.64 -18.19
N ARG A 98 -6.27 -15.43 -19.17
CA ARG A 98 -6.77 -16.50 -20.03
C ARG A 98 -5.72 -16.86 -21.06
N THR A 99 -5.48 -18.15 -21.28
CA THR A 99 -4.41 -18.62 -22.12
C THR A 99 -4.70 -20.05 -22.67
N THR A 100 -3.85 -20.55 -23.51
CA THR A 100 -3.85 -21.96 -23.95
C THR A 100 -2.64 -22.70 -23.40
N LYS A 101 -2.63 -24.03 -23.53
CA LYS A 101 -1.48 -24.83 -23.10
C LYS A 101 -0.22 -24.48 -23.92
N GLU A 102 -0.39 -24.26 -25.20
CA GLU A 102 0.70 -23.91 -26.14
C GLU A 102 1.33 -22.56 -25.76
N GLU A 103 0.50 -21.58 -25.37
CA GLU A 103 0.98 -20.27 -24.90
C GLU A 103 1.71 -20.37 -23.57
N VAL A 104 1.23 -21.17 -22.61
CA VAL A 104 1.92 -21.41 -21.33
C VAL A 104 3.27 -22.08 -21.57
N ASP A 105 3.30 -23.11 -22.45
CA ASP A 105 4.55 -23.80 -22.79
C ASP A 105 5.55 -22.83 -23.48
N ALA A 106 5.06 -21.92 -24.30
CA ALA A 106 5.88 -20.89 -24.96
C ALA A 106 6.39 -19.81 -23.99
N LEU A 107 5.64 -19.48 -22.92
CA LEU A 107 6.07 -18.56 -21.88
C LEU A 107 7.14 -19.17 -20.96
N GLY A 108 7.07 -20.48 -20.69
CA GLY A 108 7.98 -21.18 -19.78
C GLY A 108 9.45 -21.21 -20.20
N GLY A 109 9.76 -20.83 -21.44
CA GLY A 109 11.12 -20.70 -21.97
C GLY A 109 11.57 -19.28 -22.30
N ASP A 110 10.74 -18.27 -22.04
CA ASP A 110 10.99 -16.89 -22.47
C ASP A 110 10.66 -15.88 -21.35
N GLN A 111 11.69 -15.56 -20.56
CA GLN A 111 11.54 -14.63 -19.43
C GLN A 111 11.06 -13.25 -19.87
N ALA A 112 11.50 -12.75 -21.02
CA ALA A 112 11.10 -11.43 -21.52
C ALA A 112 9.60 -11.37 -21.85
N LYS A 113 9.05 -12.46 -22.41
CA LYS A 113 7.61 -12.55 -22.65
C LYS A 113 6.81 -12.64 -21.35
N LEU A 114 7.34 -13.37 -20.37
CA LEU A 114 6.72 -13.49 -19.05
C LEU A 114 6.68 -12.13 -18.34
N ASP A 115 7.80 -11.40 -18.36
CA ASP A 115 7.89 -10.06 -17.78
C ASP A 115 6.96 -9.07 -18.48
N ALA A 116 6.88 -9.09 -19.81
CA ALA A 116 5.97 -8.24 -20.58
C ALA A 116 4.50 -8.56 -20.30
N LEU A 117 4.15 -9.84 -20.14
CA LEU A 117 2.81 -10.27 -19.75
C LEU A 117 2.48 -9.75 -18.34
N PHE A 118 3.39 -9.92 -17.39
CA PHE A 118 3.18 -9.50 -16.01
C PHE A 118 3.01 -7.98 -15.90
N SER A 119 3.87 -7.20 -16.56
CA SER A 119 3.75 -5.75 -16.68
C SER A 119 2.38 -5.32 -17.22
N ARG A 120 1.90 -5.99 -18.27
CA ARG A 120 0.58 -5.73 -18.86
C ARG A 120 -0.55 -5.95 -17.84
N GLU A 121 -0.54 -7.07 -17.14
CA GLU A 121 -1.59 -7.42 -16.17
C GLU A 121 -1.58 -6.48 -14.95
N ILE A 122 -0.39 -6.12 -14.46
CA ILE A 122 -0.22 -5.13 -13.39
C ILE A 122 -0.82 -3.78 -13.80
N ARG A 123 -0.40 -3.25 -14.95
CA ARG A 123 -0.90 -1.95 -15.46
C ARG A 123 -2.41 -1.96 -15.67
N ALA A 124 -2.95 -3.06 -16.22
CA ALA A 124 -4.39 -3.21 -16.42
C ALA A 124 -5.16 -3.17 -15.09
N ARG A 125 -4.67 -3.87 -14.06
CA ARG A 125 -5.30 -3.86 -12.74
C ARG A 125 -5.24 -2.49 -12.09
N VAL A 126 -4.09 -1.82 -12.13
CA VAL A 126 -3.95 -0.48 -11.55
C VAL A 126 -4.88 0.50 -12.24
N ARG A 127 -4.95 0.52 -13.58
CA ARG A 127 -5.91 1.35 -14.31
C ARG A 127 -7.36 1.05 -13.90
N GLN A 128 -7.75 -0.22 -13.86
CA GLN A 128 -9.09 -0.62 -13.42
C GLN A 128 -9.42 -0.11 -12.01
N TRP A 129 -8.46 -0.13 -11.10
CA TRP A 129 -8.63 0.38 -9.74
C TRP A 129 -8.77 1.90 -9.70
N LEU A 130 -7.96 2.61 -10.48
CA LEU A 130 -8.02 4.07 -10.58
C LEU A 130 -9.33 4.54 -11.22
N ASP A 131 -9.79 3.87 -12.28
CA ASP A 131 -11.09 4.14 -12.92
C ASP A 131 -12.24 3.90 -11.94
N LEU A 132 -12.18 2.80 -11.18
CA LEU A 132 -13.17 2.50 -10.16
C LEU A 132 -13.17 3.53 -9.02
N ALA A 133 -11.99 4.06 -8.65
CA ALA A 133 -11.88 5.14 -7.67
C ALA A 133 -12.51 6.41 -8.22
N ALA A 134 -12.21 6.80 -9.46
CA ALA A 134 -12.82 7.96 -10.11
C ALA A 134 -14.34 7.84 -10.16
N GLU A 135 -14.88 6.67 -10.60
CA GLU A 135 -16.33 6.42 -10.66
C GLU A 135 -17.00 6.53 -9.28
N ARG A 136 -16.40 5.93 -8.25
CA ARG A 136 -17.05 5.80 -6.95
C ARG A 136 -16.89 6.99 -6.04
N LEU A 137 -15.80 7.72 -6.17
CA LEU A 137 -15.43 8.80 -5.26
C LEU A 137 -15.75 10.18 -5.83
N ASP A 138 -16.19 10.26 -7.10
CA ASP A 138 -16.66 11.50 -7.68
C ASP A 138 -17.72 12.17 -6.79
N GLY A 139 -17.58 13.47 -6.55
CA GLY A 139 -18.47 14.26 -5.70
C GLY A 139 -18.32 14.06 -4.19
N THR A 140 -17.43 13.16 -3.71
CA THR A 140 -17.18 13.00 -2.26
C THR A 140 -16.38 14.14 -1.68
N GLY A 141 -15.52 14.77 -2.48
CA GLY A 141 -14.59 15.82 -2.05
C GLY A 141 -13.46 15.32 -1.13
N VAL A 142 -13.29 14.02 -0.96
CA VAL A 142 -12.24 13.42 -0.12
C VAL A 142 -11.03 13.06 -0.98
N PRO A 143 -9.89 13.77 -0.90
CA PRO A 143 -8.70 13.41 -1.67
C PRO A 143 -8.17 12.03 -1.26
N LEU A 144 -7.74 11.27 -2.26
CA LEU A 144 -7.02 10.00 -2.11
C LEU A 144 -5.61 10.19 -2.63
N VAL A 145 -4.65 10.34 -1.71
CA VAL A 145 -3.23 10.48 -1.99
C VAL A 145 -2.60 9.09 -1.93
N VAL A 146 -1.83 8.75 -2.95
CA VAL A 146 -1.26 7.41 -3.14
C VAL A 146 0.23 7.53 -3.44
N ILE A 147 1.03 6.71 -2.80
CA ILE A 147 2.40 6.44 -3.23
C ILE A 147 2.51 4.97 -3.67
N PRO A 148 3.43 4.62 -4.58
CA PRO A 148 3.83 3.23 -4.76
C PRO A 148 4.57 2.72 -3.52
N GLY A 149 4.87 1.41 -3.46
CA GLY A 149 5.77 0.81 -2.48
C GLY A 149 6.98 0.16 -3.16
N ASN A 150 7.87 -0.46 -2.39
CA ASN A 150 9.08 -1.06 -2.94
C ASN A 150 8.81 -2.22 -3.90
N ASP A 151 7.71 -2.95 -3.71
CA ASP A 151 7.31 -4.06 -4.58
C ASP A 151 6.67 -3.60 -5.90
N ASP A 152 6.26 -2.35 -5.98
CA ASP A 152 5.56 -1.80 -7.14
C ASP A 152 6.53 -1.50 -8.29
N PRO A 153 6.37 -2.12 -9.47
CA PRO A 153 7.24 -1.83 -10.61
C PRO A 153 6.99 -0.40 -11.13
N TYR A 154 8.01 0.18 -11.78
CA TYR A 154 7.88 1.52 -12.40
C TYR A 154 6.83 1.59 -13.50
N ASP A 155 6.36 0.44 -14.00
CA ASP A 155 5.27 0.35 -14.97
C ASP A 155 3.95 0.98 -14.51
N ILE A 156 3.76 1.16 -13.19
CA ILE A 156 2.54 1.78 -12.66
C ILE A 156 2.60 3.30 -12.56
N ASP A 157 3.76 3.91 -12.77
CA ASP A 157 3.92 5.36 -12.62
C ASP A 157 3.06 6.13 -13.64
N GLU A 158 3.03 5.65 -14.89
CA GLU A 158 2.19 6.27 -15.93
C GLU A 158 0.69 6.20 -15.58
N PRO A 159 0.08 5.04 -15.27
CA PRO A 159 -1.32 5.03 -14.87
C PRO A 159 -1.61 5.82 -13.60
N LEU A 160 -0.71 5.86 -12.62
CA LEU A 160 -0.88 6.70 -11.43
C LEU A 160 -0.87 8.19 -11.77
N ALA A 161 0.08 8.64 -12.58
CA ALA A 161 0.16 10.04 -13.03
C ALA A 161 -1.03 10.46 -13.90
N ALA A 162 -1.62 9.53 -14.66
CA ALA A 162 -2.79 9.78 -15.50
C ALA A 162 -4.12 9.72 -14.74
N SER A 163 -4.12 9.35 -13.45
CA SER A 163 -5.34 9.24 -12.66
C SER A 163 -6.07 10.57 -12.54
N GLN A 164 -7.39 10.54 -12.71
CA GLN A 164 -8.23 11.73 -12.56
C GLN A 164 -8.66 12.00 -11.11
N TYR A 165 -8.52 11.02 -10.22
CA TYR A 165 -8.99 11.13 -8.84
C TYR A 165 -7.89 10.90 -7.81
N CYS A 166 -7.07 9.87 -7.99
CA CYS A 166 -5.95 9.59 -7.09
C CYS A 166 -4.79 10.55 -7.39
N THR A 167 -4.24 11.18 -6.38
CA THR A 167 -3.04 12.01 -6.50
C THR A 167 -1.82 11.16 -6.21
N ASN A 168 -0.94 10.97 -7.19
CA ASN A 168 0.37 10.36 -6.95
C ASN A 168 1.29 11.37 -6.27
N ASP A 169 1.82 11.00 -5.10
CA ASP A 169 2.69 11.84 -4.26
C ASP A 169 4.16 11.37 -4.29
N ASP A 170 4.51 10.33 -5.05
CA ASP A 170 5.88 9.78 -5.06
C ASP A 170 6.90 10.79 -5.59
N GLY A 171 7.84 11.21 -4.73
CA GLY A 171 8.82 12.23 -5.04
C GLY A 171 8.26 13.66 -5.11
N ALA A 172 7.12 13.93 -4.49
CA ALA A 172 6.40 15.20 -4.57
C ALA A 172 5.94 15.71 -3.19
N ILE A 173 5.33 16.91 -3.20
CA ILE A 173 4.65 17.50 -2.06
C ILE A 173 3.23 17.84 -2.49
N VAL A 174 2.25 17.34 -1.74
CA VAL A 174 0.83 17.55 -2.01
C VAL A 174 0.15 18.21 -0.82
N ASP A 175 -0.60 19.27 -1.10
CA ASP A 175 -1.45 19.93 -0.10
C ASP A 175 -2.77 19.14 0.09
N ILE A 176 -3.15 18.92 1.34
CA ILE A 176 -4.40 18.27 1.71
C ILE A 176 -5.22 19.15 2.68
N PRO A 177 -6.52 18.85 2.92
CA PRO A 177 -7.34 19.63 3.84
C PRO A 177 -6.69 19.84 5.21
N GLY A 178 -6.93 21.02 5.79
CA GLY A 178 -6.44 21.40 7.11
C GLY A 178 -5.07 22.04 7.11
N ASP A 179 -4.66 22.64 6.02
CA ASP A 179 -3.34 23.27 5.83
C ASP A 179 -2.19 22.30 6.12
N LEU A 180 -2.35 21.05 5.66
CA LEU A 180 -1.36 19.98 5.80
C LEU A 180 -0.68 19.73 4.47
N GLN A 181 0.64 19.46 4.52
CA GLN A 181 1.44 19.03 3.38
C GLN A 181 1.87 17.57 3.55
N VAL A 182 1.74 16.78 2.49
CA VAL A 182 2.22 15.39 2.45
C VAL A 182 3.45 15.33 1.56
N ILE A 183 4.52 14.73 2.06
CA ILE A 183 5.73 14.39 1.31
C ILE A 183 5.70 12.89 1.09
N GLY A 184 5.59 12.45 -0.16
CA GLY A 184 5.47 11.07 -0.54
C GLY A 184 6.77 10.45 -1.05
N LEU A 185 7.12 9.24 -0.58
CA LEU A 185 8.23 8.44 -1.11
C LEU A 185 7.92 6.94 -1.03
N GLY A 186 7.75 6.34 -2.20
CA GLY A 186 7.40 4.92 -2.37
C GLY A 186 8.59 3.96 -2.38
N LYS A 187 9.66 4.30 -1.70
CA LYS A 187 10.93 3.55 -1.73
C LYS A 187 11.18 2.80 -0.42
N SER A 188 12.10 1.84 -0.46
CA SER A 188 12.67 1.22 0.73
C SER A 188 14.21 1.19 0.69
N SER A 189 14.81 0.94 1.84
CA SER A 189 16.20 0.47 1.93
C SER A 189 16.34 -0.92 1.29
N PRO A 190 17.57 -1.35 0.94
CA PRO A 190 17.78 -2.64 0.29
C PRO A 190 17.23 -3.82 1.10
N THR A 191 16.47 -4.67 0.43
CA THR A 191 15.92 -5.91 0.99
C THR A 191 16.64 -7.14 0.40
N PRO A 192 16.52 -8.31 1.03
CA PRO A 192 17.06 -9.54 0.43
C PRO A 192 16.43 -9.92 -0.91
N TRP A 193 15.26 -9.37 -1.23
CA TRP A 193 14.50 -9.70 -2.46
C TRP A 193 14.83 -8.82 -3.66
N ARG A 194 15.59 -7.71 -3.46
CA ARG A 194 15.96 -6.77 -4.53
C ARG A 194 14.74 -6.28 -5.31
N THR A 195 13.82 -5.67 -4.62
CA THR A 195 12.58 -5.16 -5.18
C THR A 195 12.83 -3.91 -6.06
N PRO A 196 11.88 -3.54 -6.93
CA PRO A 196 12.11 -2.49 -7.94
C PRO A 196 12.53 -1.13 -7.39
N ARG A 197 11.98 -0.69 -6.23
CA ARG A 197 12.17 0.68 -5.73
C ARG A 197 13.05 0.73 -4.48
N GLU A 198 14.15 -0.02 -4.49
CA GLU A 198 15.14 0.03 -3.42
C GLU A 198 16.23 1.07 -3.71
N VAL A 199 16.62 1.81 -2.68
CA VAL A 199 17.69 2.81 -2.73
C VAL A 199 18.63 2.66 -1.54
N SER A 200 19.85 3.17 -1.65
CA SER A 200 20.77 3.21 -0.49
C SER A 200 20.22 4.12 0.60
N GLU A 201 20.62 3.87 1.85
CA GLU A 201 20.20 4.70 3.01
C GLU A 201 20.58 6.18 2.83
N ASP A 202 21.77 6.44 2.26
CA ASP A 202 22.21 7.81 2.00
C ASP A 202 21.36 8.50 0.95
N ALA A 203 21.11 7.85 -0.18
CA ALA A 203 20.24 8.39 -1.23
C ALA A 203 18.80 8.61 -0.73
N PHE A 204 18.28 7.69 0.07
CA PHE A 204 16.95 7.83 0.66
C PHE A 204 16.86 9.03 1.59
N ARG A 205 17.83 9.19 2.48
CA ARG A 205 17.93 10.33 3.40
C ARG A 205 18.03 11.66 2.65
N GLU A 206 18.91 11.74 1.63
CA GLU A 206 19.10 12.94 0.83
C GLU A 206 17.83 13.36 0.11
N GLU A 207 17.09 12.40 -0.44
CA GLU A 207 15.82 12.67 -1.12
C GLU A 207 14.75 13.18 -0.16
N ILE A 208 14.63 12.59 1.04
CA ILE A 208 13.71 13.06 2.09
C ILE A 208 14.07 14.51 2.48
N TYR A 209 15.34 14.82 2.70
CA TYR A 209 15.76 16.18 3.04
C TYR A 209 15.47 17.17 1.92
N SER A 210 15.77 16.81 0.66
CA SER A 210 15.50 17.66 -0.49
C SER A 210 14.02 18.04 -0.61
N LEU A 211 13.11 17.13 -0.30
CA LEU A 211 11.67 17.41 -0.26
C LEU A 211 11.28 18.19 1.00
N ALA A 212 11.82 17.84 2.15
CA ALA A 212 11.52 18.50 3.41
C ALA A 212 11.93 19.97 3.42
N ASP A 213 13.04 20.33 2.77
CA ASP A 213 13.50 21.71 2.62
C ASP A 213 12.56 22.60 1.79
N GLN A 214 11.68 21.97 0.99
CA GLN A 214 10.68 22.67 0.18
C GLN A 214 9.33 22.80 0.91
N ALA A 215 9.13 22.08 2.01
CA ALA A 215 7.90 22.15 2.79
C ALA A 215 7.83 23.45 3.61
N ASN A 216 6.61 23.96 3.80
CA ASN A 216 6.40 25.25 4.44
C ASN A 216 6.64 25.23 5.96
N ASP A 217 6.13 24.20 6.64
CA ASP A 217 6.19 24.05 8.11
C ASP A 217 6.26 22.56 8.50
N PRO A 218 7.34 22.09 9.10
CA PRO A 218 7.45 20.71 9.59
C PRO A 218 6.30 20.29 10.53
N LYS A 219 5.75 21.23 11.31
CA LYS A 219 4.62 20.95 12.22
C LYS A 219 3.28 20.75 11.50
N ARG A 220 3.24 21.03 10.21
CA ARG A 220 2.09 20.80 9.31
C ARG A 220 2.44 19.84 8.19
N THR A 221 3.64 19.25 8.22
CA THR A 221 4.15 18.29 7.23
C THR A 221 3.92 16.85 7.71
N ILE A 222 3.50 16.01 6.79
CA ILE A 222 3.30 14.57 6.94
C ILE A 222 4.27 13.86 6.02
N PHE A 223 5.10 12.98 6.54
CA PHE A 223 5.85 12.03 5.74
C PHE A 223 4.94 10.84 5.42
N LEU A 224 4.67 10.60 4.15
CA LEU A 224 4.05 9.39 3.63
C LEU A 224 5.16 8.58 2.95
N ILE A 225 5.91 7.83 3.74
CA ILE A 225 7.11 7.11 3.31
C ILE A 225 6.89 5.62 3.51
N HIS A 226 6.95 4.84 2.43
CA HIS A 226 6.59 3.42 2.49
C HIS A 226 7.38 2.65 3.56
N CYS A 227 8.71 2.76 3.56
CA CYS A 227 9.57 2.09 4.52
C CYS A 227 9.52 2.74 5.92
N PRO A 228 9.31 1.99 7.02
CA PRO A 228 9.29 2.53 8.37
C PRO A 228 10.69 2.85 8.90
N PRO A 229 10.80 3.72 9.94
CA PRO A 229 12.07 4.05 10.60
C PRO A 229 12.68 2.84 11.29
N PHE A 230 14.00 2.65 11.15
CA PHE A 230 14.74 1.55 11.77
C PHE A 230 14.61 1.55 13.30
N GLY A 231 14.37 0.39 13.88
CA GLY A 231 14.30 0.18 15.33
C GLY A 231 13.12 0.87 16.03
N SER A 232 12.14 1.34 15.26
CA SER A 232 10.95 1.99 15.80
C SER A 232 9.95 1.01 16.44
N GLY A 233 10.06 -0.28 16.12
CA GLY A 233 9.07 -1.32 16.43
C GLY A 233 7.94 -1.40 15.40
N LEU A 234 7.87 -0.44 14.46
CA LEU A 234 6.97 -0.48 13.29
C LEU A 234 7.61 -1.25 12.13
N ASP A 235 8.82 -1.75 12.33
CA ASP A 235 9.71 -2.38 11.38
C ASP A 235 10.21 -3.76 11.83
N THR A 236 9.51 -4.40 12.75
CA THR A 236 9.93 -5.69 13.31
C THR A 236 9.46 -6.84 12.44
N ALA A 237 10.38 -7.51 11.76
CA ALA A 237 10.11 -8.66 10.90
C ALA A 237 10.89 -9.91 11.36
N PRO A 238 10.52 -11.12 10.88
CA PRO A 238 11.30 -12.32 11.09
C PRO A 238 12.69 -12.19 10.49
N VAL A 239 13.74 -12.59 11.24
CA VAL A 239 15.12 -12.57 10.79
C VAL A 239 15.36 -13.73 9.82
N LEU A 240 16.00 -13.43 8.69
CA LEU A 240 16.39 -14.39 7.66
C LEU A 240 17.90 -14.66 7.70
N ASP A 241 18.30 -15.87 7.38
CA ASP A 241 19.70 -16.21 7.10
C ASP A 241 20.10 -15.80 5.67
N GLN A 242 21.36 -16.04 5.30
CA GLN A 242 21.90 -15.75 3.97
C GLN A 242 21.20 -16.53 2.82
N ASN A 243 20.45 -17.59 3.16
CA ASN A 243 19.67 -18.40 2.23
C ASN A 243 18.17 -18.07 2.27
N LEU A 244 17.79 -16.94 2.85
CA LEU A 244 16.40 -16.49 3.04
C LEU A 244 15.54 -17.45 3.88
N ARG A 245 16.15 -18.19 4.80
CA ARG A 245 15.44 -19.08 5.71
C ARG A 245 15.20 -18.38 7.06
N LEU A 246 14.02 -18.61 7.59
CA LEU A 246 13.64 -18.10 8.91
C LEU A 246 14.58 -18.62 9.99
N GLN A 247 15.12 -17.71 10.80
CA GLN A 247 15.92 -18.05 11.97
C GLN A 247 15.03 -18.24 13.19
N ALA A 248 15.37 -19.25 13.99
CA ALA A 248 14.70 -19.53 15.26
C ALA A 248 15.72 -19.74 16.37
N SER A 249 15.39 -19.31 17.59
CA SER A 249 16.15 -19.56 18.80
C SER A 249 15.24 -20.11 19.88
N ALA A 250 15.63 -21.22 20.50
CA ALA A 250 14.86 -21.93 21.54
C ALA A 250 13.41 -22.27 21.13
N GLY A 251 13.15 -22.46 19.83
CA GLY A 251 11.82 -22.78 19.28
C GLY A 251 10.99 -21.59 18.82
N ASP A 252 11.40 -20.36 19.14
CA ASP A 252 10.72 -19.14 18.70
C ASP A 252 11.41 -18.49 17.50
N LEU A 253 10.62 -17.92 16.59
CA LEU A 253 11.13 -17.15 15.46
C LEU A 253 11.87 -15.91 15.97
N MET A 254 13.11 -15.76 15.54
CA MET A 254 13.87 -14.54 15.79
C MET A 254 13.27 -13.38 15.00
N ARG A 255 13.04 -12.25 15.67
CA ARG A 255 12.54 -11.01 15.08
C ARG A 255 13.53 -9.88 15.32
N GLY A 256 13.63 -8.97 14.37
CA GLY A 256 14.52 -7.82 14.45
C GLY A 256 14.05 -6.65 13.60
N PRO A 257 14.67 -5.48 13.77
CA PRO A 257 14.36 -4.28 12.99
C PRO A 257 14.89 -4.45 11.56
N VAL A 258 14.05 -4.07 10.58
CA VAL A 258 14.38 -4.12 9.15
C VAL A 258 14.03 -2.81 8.42
N GLY A 259 13.68 -1.76 9.16
CA GLY A 259 13.37 -0.45 8.61
C GLY A 259 14.61 0.32 8.13
N SER A 260 14.40 1.54 7.68
CA SER A 260 15.44 2.42 7.14
C SER A 260 16.08 3.32 8.22
N THR A 261 17.41 3.32 8.29
CA THR A 261 18.16 4.26 9.11
C THR A 261 18.07 5.68 8.56
N GLY A 262 18.01 5.84 7.23
CA GLY A 262 17.83 7.13 6.57
C GLY A 262 16.48 7.78 6.91
N VAL A 263 15.41 6.97 6.95
CA VAL A 263 14.08 7.44 7.39
C VAL A 263 14.10 7.80 8.87
N LEU A 264 14.75 7.00 9.73
CA LEU A 264 14.87 7.32 11.15
C LEU A 264 15.58 8.67 11.38
N GLU A 265 16.72 8.88 10.73
CA GLU A 265 17.48 10.11 10.82
C GLU A 265 16.67 11.31 10.32
N ALA A 266 15.96 11.16 9.19
CA ALA A 266 15.12 12.21 8.63
C ALA A 266 13.98 12.60 9.58
N VAL A 267 13.29 11.62 10.17
CA VAL A 267 12.23 11.87 11.17
C VAL A 267 12.79 12.61 12.40
N GLN A 268 13.97 12.22 12.87
CA GLN A 268 14.61 12.86 14.04
C GLN A 268 15.04 14.30 13.76
N GLN A 269 15.51 14.61 12.57
CA GLN A 269 16.03 15.93 12.19
C GLN A 269 14.92 16.89 11.76
N VAL A 270 14.06 16.47 10.84
CA VAL A 270 12.98 17.31 10.29
C VAL A 270 11.83 17.47 11.28
N ARG A 271 11.56 16.43 12.07
CA ARG A 271 10.48 16.41 13.07
C ARG A 271 9.11 16.75 12.48
N PRO A 272 8.68 16.04 11.42
CA PRO A 272 7.36 16.27 10.84
C PRO A 272 6.26 16.01 11.87
N LEU A 273 5.05 16.50 11.59
CA LEU A 273 3.88 16.22 12.43
C LEU A 273 3.59 14.72 12.54
N LEU A 274 3.60 14.04 11.40
CA LEU A 274 3.33 12.61 11.25
C LEU A 274 4.37 11.96 10.34
N SER A 275 4.62 10.66 10.55
CA SER A 275 5.33 9.81 9.61
C SER A 275 4.54 8.52 9.43
N LEU A 276 4.02 8.29 8.22
CA LEU A 276 3.07 7.25 7.90
C LEU A 276 3.72 6.24 6.96
N HIS A 277 3.60 4.96 7.31
CA HIS A 277 4.37 3.88 6.70
C HIS A 277 3.50 2.68 6.35
N GLY A 278 4.09 1.73 5.63
CA GLY A 278 3.61 0.38 5.33
C GLY A 278 4.74 -0.62 5.42
N HIS A 279 4.93 -1.41 4.36
CA HIS A 279 6.06 -2.30 4.12
C HIS A 279 6.15 -3.53 5.05
N ILE A 280 6.03 -3.36 6.37
CA ILE A 280 6.12 -4.46 7.33
C ILE A 280 4.73 -4.77 7.86
N HIS A 281 4.07 -5.71 7.20
CA HIS A 281 2.64 -6.04 7.39
C HIS A 281 2.30 -6.46 8.82
N GLU A 282 3.20 -7.20 9.47
CA GLU A 282 3.02 -7.71 10.83
C GLU A 282 3.34 -6.71 11.94
N SER A 283 3.91 -5.54 11.60
CA SER A 283 4.34 -4.53 12.56
C SER A 283 3.38 -3.35 12.67
N ALA A 284 2.07 -3.67 12.64
CA ALA A 284 1.03 -2.68 12.85
C ALA A 284 1.15 -2.00 14.22
N GLY A 285 1.18 -0.67 14.24
CA GLY A 285 1.31 0.08 15.49
C GLY A 285 1.54 1.57 15.30
N GLU A 286 1.81 2.22 16.43
CA GLU A 286 2.20 3.63 16.47
C GLU A 286 3.38 3.83 17.43
N LYS A 287 4.26 4.78 17.12
CA LYS A 287 5.44 5.12 17.92
C LYS A 287 5.76 6.60 17.84
N LYS A 288 6.08 7.23 18.96
CA LYS A 288 6.63 8.59 18.94
C LYS A 288 8.16 8.54 18.80
N ILE A 289 8.68 9.31 17.84
CA ILE A 289 10.11 9.60 17.65
C ILE A 289 10.28 11.11 17.81
N GLY A 290 10.79 11.54 18.96
CA GLY A 290 10.74 12.96 19.33
C GLY A 290 9.29 13.46 19.39
N PRO A 291 8.94 14.56 18.70
CA PRO A 291 7.56 15.06 18.65
C PRO A 291 6.69 14.35 17.61
N THR A 292 7.30 13.64 16.66
CA THR A 292 6.61 13.01 15.52
C THR A 292 5.88 11.74 15.94
N LEU A 293 4.63 11.60 15.57
CA LEU A 293 3.90 10.33 15.65
C LEU A 293 4.13 9.53 14.36
N CYS A 294 4.80 8.38 14.48
CA CYS A 294 5.00 7.42 13.39
C CYS A 294 3.92 6.33 13.48
N VAL A 295 3.35 5.93 12.34
CA VAL A 295 2.27 4.94 12.26
C VAL A 295 2.52 3.98 11.11
N ASN A 296 2.34 2.68 11.37
CA ASN A 296 2.22 1.64 10.35
C ASN A 296 0.88 0.90 10.57
N PRO A 297 -0.08 0.94 9.64
CA PRO A 297 -1.35 0.24 9.79
C PRO A 297 -1.20 -1.28 9.75
N GLY A 298 -0.09 -1.79 9.19
CA GLY A 298 0.05 -3.19 8.83
C GLY A 298 -0.90 -3.60 7.72
N SER A 299 -0.88 -4.87 7.32
CA SER A 299 -1.76 -5.38 6.28
C SER A 299 -2.26 -6.79 6.54
N GLU A 300 -3.53 -7.03 6.24
CA GLU A 300 -4.18 -8.34 6.08
C GLU A 300 -5.03 -8.37 4.80
N ALA A 301 -4.67 -7.54 3.82
CA ALA A 301 -5.42 -7.38 2.58
C ALA A 301 -5.56 -8.68 1.78
N GLY A 302 -4.58 -9.60 1.86
CA GLY A 302 -4.65 -10.94 1.27
C GLY A 302 -5.80 -11.81 1.83
N SER A 303 -6.29 -11.50 3.03
CA SER A 303 -7.50 -12.11 3.63
C SER A 303 -8.75 -11.26 3.39
N GLY A 304 -8.64 -10.21 2.60
CA GLY A 304 -9.72 -9.27 2.32
C GLY A 304 -10.07 -8.34 3.48
N VAL A 305 -9.24 -8.25 4.51
CA VAL A 305 -9.39 -7.33 5.65
C VAL A 305 -8.60 -6.06 5.38
N VAL A 306 -9.26 -4.91 5.48
CA VAL A 306 -8.60 -3.60 5.38
C VAL A 306 -8.25 -3.12 6.79
N ARG A 307 -6.96 -3.08 7.08
CA ARG A 307 -6.42 -2.42 8.27
C ARG A 307 -6.09 -0.97 7.97
N GLY A 308 -6.32 -0.11 8.93
CA GLY A 308 -6.01 1.30 8.80
C GLY A 308 -5.91 2.02 10.13
N TYR A 309 -5.48 3.27 10.06
CA TYR A 309 -5.50 4.20 11.19
C TYR A 309 -6.34 5.41 10.85
N LEU A 310 -7.12 5.87 11.84
CA LEU A 310 -7.74 7.18 11.81
C LEU A 310 -6.97 8.12 12.73
N ILE A 311 -6.56 9.27 12.18
CA ILE A 311 -5.75 10.25 12.90
C ILE A 311 -6.47 11.59 12.82
N ASP A 312 -6.81 12.14 13.98
CA ASP A 312 -7.40 13.48 14.10
C ASP A 312 -6.29 14.49 14.36
N VAL A 313 -6.15 15.47 13.46
CA VAL A 313 -5.15 16.54 13.52
C VAL A 313 -5.86 17.85 13.79
N GLY A 314 -5.55 18.51 14.91
CA GLY A 314 -6.02 19.85 15.27
C GLY A 314 -5.02 20.95 14.92
N SER A 315 -5.28 22.14 15.47
CA SER A 315 -4.38 23.31 15.36
C SER A 315 -3.02 23.06 16.02
N ASP A 316 -3.01 22.35 17.13
CA ASP A 316 -1.84 22.19 18.00
C ASP A 316 -1.09 20.86 17.74
N GLY A 317 -1.55 20.08 16.79
CA GLY A 317 -0.94 18.80 16.42
C GLY A 317 -1.92 17.63 16.41
N VAL A 318 -1.41 16.41 16.60
CA VAL A 318 -2.23 15.19 16.64
C VAL A 318 -3.04 15.14 17.94
N GLU A 319 -4.36 15.09 17.80
CA GLU A 319 -5.29 15.00 18.94
C GLU A 319 -5.56 13.54 19.33
N ARG A 320 -5.73 12.67 18.34
CA ARG A 320 -6.05 11.25 18.54
C ARG A 320 -5.57 10.42 17.37
N SER A 321 -5.18 9.19 17.67
CA SER A 321 -4.96 8.13 16.69
C SER A 321 -5.62 6.85 17.17
N PHE A 322 -6.16 6.05 16.27
CA PHE A 322 -6.73 4.75 16.61
C PHE A 322 -6.83 3.85 15.37
N ARG A 323 -6.60 2.58 15.60
CA ARG A 323 -6.67 1.53 14.60
C ARG A 323 -8.12 1.22 14.23
N VAL A 324 -8.36 0.95 12.95
CA VAL A 324 -9.65 0.47 12.42
C VAL A 324 -9.44 -0.73 11.53
N GLU A 325 -10.45 -1.60 11.46
CA GLU A 325 -10.49 -2.76 10.57
C GLU A 325 -11.86 -2.84 9.89
N GLY A 326 -11.88 -3.35 8.62
CA GLY A 326 -13.11 -3.46 7.83
C GLY A 326 -13.09 -4.57 6.78
#